data_4ed405f9fe64b4278242f976dfa41767
#
_entry.id   4ed405f9fe64b4278242f976dfa41767
#
_cell.length_a   1.000
_cell.length_b   1.000
_cell.length_c   1.000
_cell.angle_alpha   90.00
_cell.angle_beta   90.00
_cell.angle_gamma   90.00
#
_symmetry.space_group_name_H-M   'P 1'
#
loop_
_entity.id
_entity.type
_entity.pdbx_description
1 polymer ?
#
loop_
_entity_poly.entity_id
_entity_poly.type
_entity_poly.pdbx_seq_one_letter_code
_entity_poly.pdbx_strand_id
1 'polypeptide(L)'
;MTDEVKAVSPDGGVRPWPAIGWVRRMGPAILVLRLLVAAGTVATVHSRVGSGPGVASQGGGAQGSAAGIAVTYQQAKAAGTTANYDWGPGCDISTGRLKMPMVGAPPCVAMSTKPNGGATWSGVTGSTITVAYYIPAPGGLTTSLAGATDSTQAQLATVQAFTAMLNRIIPLDGRKVVVVPFQATGGSDDPVAGRADAISVAQDLHAFASLGGPQQTSAYEDELARLHVLCLACGLSVPYSGYQQDAPYLWGALPSPDTLLTDALQLVVSQLVGKDAIYAGESSMRHRKRTFAMVHYDQNPPIYGALNQKLTREFAATKLRLVDNESYLLDLPELPQEAATIAAHLKASNATTVIFAGDPIMPIYLTKAAAAIGYYPEWVITGTVLTDTTTLGRLYDQQEWAHAFGISSLPVPLPPSQAQARTLYEWYYGKAPAAAKTVSLILEPIELLFVGVELAGPDLTPTAFQQGLFHMPPTGGGPTDPRIGFGPNGPPPLPAYSSPADFTLIWWDPTATGVNEEGAYGTGMYRYVDGGRRYPAGKPVGGTVHFFSRAGSVTGYAEPPPGSRPPSYPPWPGSPTAGG
;
A
#
# COMPACT_ATOMS: atom_id res chain seq x y z
N MET A 1 -6.56 78.77 28.64
CA MET A 1 -7.70 79.02 27.76
C MET A 1 -7.84 77.83 26.93
N THR A 2 -8.73 77.03 27.31
CA THR A 2 -9.14 75.75 26.87
C THR A 2 -10.23 75.89 25.80
N ASP A 3 -10.15 75.17 24.75
CA ASP A 3 -11.31 74.89 23.93
C ASP A 3 -11.36 73.41 23.52
N GLU A 4 -12.35 72.75 24.09
CA GLU A 4 -12.80 71.40 23.74
C GLU A 4 -13.45 71.42 22.34
N VAL A 5 -13.08 70.46 21.52
CA VAL A 5 -13.87 70.11 20.32
C VAL A 5 -14.40 68.69 20.45
N LYS A 6 -15.70 68.58 20.58
CA LYS A 6 -16.47 67.33 20.60
C LYS A 6 -16.33 66.56 19.29
N ALA A 7 -16.02 65.29 19.36
CA ALA A 7 -16.15 64.32 18.25
C ALA A 7 -17.58 63.83 18.14
N VAL A 8 -18.13 63.89 16.93
CA VAL A 8 -19.40 63.29 16.53
C VAL A 8 -19.17 61.86 16.02
N SER A 9 -19.87 60.91 16.59
CA SER A 9 -19.97 59.55 16.06
C SER A 9 -20.91 59.51 14.86
N PRO A 10 -20.61 58.70 13.82
CA PRO A 10 -21.62 58.23 12.92
C PRO A 10 -21.88 56.73 13.17
N ASP A 11 -23.08 56.44 13.64
CA ASP A 11 -23.66 55.12 13.59
C ASP A 11 -23.88 54.70 12.14
N GLY A 12 -23.28 53.61 11.76
CA GLY A 12 -23.50 52.94 10.49
C GLY A 12 -23.23 51.46 10.66
N GLY A 13 -24.18 50.73 11.23
CA GLY A 13 -24.09 49.28 11.46
C GLY A 13 -24.02 48.50 10.17
N VAL A 14 -22.88 47.95 9.86
CA VAL A 14 -22.72 46.87 8.87
C VAL A 14 -22.72 45.54 9.64
N ARG A 15 -23.79 44.78 9.47
CA ARG A 15 -23.88 43.42 10.02
C ARG A 15 -22.84 42.53 9.30
N PRO A 16 -21.98 41.80 10.03
CA PRO A 16 -21.09 40.82 9.41
C PRO A 16 -21.91 39.60 8.97
N TRP A 17 -21.67 39.14 7.76
CA TRP A 17 -22.20 37.92 7.20
C TRP A 17 -21.71 36.67 7.95
N PRO A 18 -22.53 35.61 8.10
CA PRO A 18 -22.13 34.38 8.77
C PRO A 18 -21.33 33.48 7.83
N ALA A 19 -20.05 33.83 7.58
CA ALA A 19 -19.18 33.08 6.65
C ALA A 19 -18.25 32.06 7.33
N ILE A 20 -18.27 31.93 8.65
CA ILE A 20 -17.27 31.11 9.38
C ILE A 20 -17.72 29.67 9.61
N GLY A 21 -19.02 29.37 9.51
CA GLY A 21 -19.53 28.01 9.75
C GLY A 21 -19.33 27.04 8.56
N TRP A 22 -19.26 27.56 7.35
CA TRP A 22 -19.17 26.75 6.13
C TRP A 22 -17.75 26.26 5.83
N VAL A 23 -16.77 27.10 6.08
CA VAL A 23 -15.36 26.77 5.86
C VAL A 23 -14.84 25.66 6.82
N ARG A 24 -15.40 25.57 8.04
CA ARG A 24 -15.01 24.50 8.99
C ARG A 24 -15.61 23.14 8.64
N ARG A 25 -16.74 23.07 7.94
CA ARG A 25 -17.36 21.80 7.53
C ARG A 25 -16.83 21.27 6.20
N MET A 26 -16.27 22.14 5.36
CA MET A 26 -15.73 21.79 4.04
C MET A 26 -14.20 21.82 3.98
N GLY A 27 -13.53 22.12 5.09
CA GLY A 27 -12.07 22.24 5.16
C GLY A 27 -11.32 21.04 4.61
N PRO A 28 -11.64 19.79 4.97
CA PRO A 28 -10.97 18.61 4.43
C PRO A 28 -11.21 18.39 2.94
N ALA A 29 -12.46 18.60 2.48
CA ALA A 29 -12.81 18.44 1.07
C ALA A 29 -12.18 19.52 0.17
N ILE A 30 -12.05 20.75 0.67
CA ILE A 30 -11.39 21.85 -0.04
C ILE A 30 -9.88 21.64 -0.08
N LEU A 31 -9.29 21.03 0.95
CA LEU A 31 -7.87 20.70 0.96
C LEU A 31 -7.55 19.62 -0.07
N VAL A 32 -8.35 18.56 -0.11
CA VAL A 32 -8.26 17.51 -1.13
C VAL A 32 -8.50 18.08 -2.53
N LEU A 33 -9.49 18.96 -2.69
CA LEU A 33 -9.81 19.59 -3.96
C LEU A 33 -8.70 20.53 -4.48
N ARG A 34 -8.04 21.31 -3.60
CA ARG A 34 -6.94 22.21 -4.01
C ARG A 34 -5.69 21.45 -4.46
N LEU A 35 -5.51 20.23 -3.97
CA LEU A 35 -4.36 19.40 -4.31
C LEU A 35 -4.53 18.65 -5.64
N LEU A 36 -5.78 18.49 -6.10
CA LEU A 36 -6.10 17.79 -7.33
C LEU A 36 -6.26 18.74 -8.56
N VAL A 37 -6.56 20.02 -8.36
CA VAL A 37 -6.65 21.02 -9.46
C VAL A 37 -5.30 21.25 -10.16
N ALA A 38 -4.19 20.84 -9.55
CA ALA A 38 -2.86 20.90 -10.19
C ALA A 38 -2.62 19.77 -11.24
N ALA A 39 -3.49 18.75 -11.30
CA ALA A 39 -3.31 17.56 -12.15
C ALA A 39 -4.06 17.59 -13.50
N GLY A 40 -4.72 18.66 -13.85
CA GLY A 40 -5.68 18.72 -14.97
C GLY A 40 -5.21 19.39 -16.24
N THR A 41 -4.11 18.92 -16.88
CA THR A 41 -3.89 19.19 -18.32
C THR A 41 -3.24 17.97 -18.98
N VAL A 42 -4.06 17.09 -19.55
CA VAL A 42 -3.61 15.94 -20.33
C VAL A 42 -3.47 16.32 -21.80
N ALA A 43 -2.27 16.23 -22.32
CA ALA A 43 -2.00 16.28 -23.77
C ALA A 43 -2.08 14.85 -24.34
N THR A 44 -3.03 14.62 -25.25
CA THR A 44 -3.18 13.35 -25.97
C THR A 44 -2.04 13.12 -26.97
N VAL A 45 -1.21 12.13 -26.72
CA VAL A 45 -0.23 11.64 -27.71
C VAL A 45 -0.63 10.21 -28.15
N HIS A 46 -0.91 10.06 -29.45
CA HIS A 46 -1.19 8.78 -30.07
C HIS A 46 0.10 8.00 -30.29
N SER A 47 0.25 6.87 -29.65
CA SER A 47 1.35 5.91 -29.91
C SER A 47 0.84 4.72 -30.73
N ARG A 48 1.47 4.47 -31.87
CA ARG A 48 1.23 3.30 -32.72
C ARG A 48 1.83 2.04 -32.07
N VAL A 49 1.01 1.02 -31.90
CA VAL A 49 1.42 -0.32 -31.47
C VAL A 49 2.12 -1.02 -32.64
N GLY A 50 3.37 -1.35 -32.45
CA GLY A 50 4.13 -2.24 -33.32
C GLY A 50 4.17 -3.66 -32.74
N SER A 51 3.64 -4.61 -33.49
CA SER A 51 3.66 -6.04 -33.14
C SER A 51 5.05 -6.64 -33.35
N GLY A 52 5.68 -7.14 -32.30
CA GLY A 52 6.90 -7.96 -32.34
C GLY A 52 6.63 -9.42 -31.95
N PRO A 53 7.46 -10.37 -32.38
CA PRO A 53 7.13 -11.79 -32.45
C PRO A 53 7.19 -12.50 -31.09
N GLY A 54 6.29 -13.49 -30.94
CA GLY A 54 6.14 -14.30 -29.75
C GLY A 54 7.38 -15.14 -29.39
N VAL A 55 7.66 -15.21 -28.10
CA VAL A 55 8.62 -16.16 -27.52
C VAL A 55 7.85 -17.34 -26.95
N ALA A 56 8.24 -18.52 -27.42
CA ALA A 56 7.64 -19.80 -27.08
C ALA A 56 7.84 -20.16 -25.60
N SER A 57 6.75 -20.59 -24.96
CA SER A 57 6.74 -21.26 -23.68
C SER A 57 7.46 -22.62 -23.78
N GLN A 58 8.52 -22.81 -22.99
CA GLN A 58 9.02 -24.14 -22.65
C GLN A 58 8.68 -24.44 -21.18
N GLY A 59 7.74 -25.34 -21.01
CA GLY A 59 7.45 -25.96 -19.74
C GLY A 59 8.40 -27.11 -19.43
N GLY A 60 8.66 -27.36 -18.16
CA GLY A 60 9.15 -28.68 -17.71
C GLY A 60 10.33 -28.62 -16.74
N GLY A 61 10.01 -28.81 -15.48
CA GLY A 61 10.68 -29.35 -14.35
C GLY A 61 12.19 -29.58 -14.35
N ALA A 62 12.84 -28.97 -13.40
CA ALA A 62 13.88 -29.56 -12.55
C ALA A 62 14.08 -28.60 -11.37
N GLN A 63 13.87 -29.08 -10.13
CA GLN A 63 14.44 -28.47 -8.92
C GLN A 63 15.98 -28.61 -8.97
N GLY A 64 16.60 -27.77 -9.76
CA GLY A 64 18.03 -27.48 -9.62
C GLY A 64 18.16 -26.39 -8.56
N SER A 65 18.96 -26.64 -7.52
CA SER A 65 19.42 -25.59 -6.62
C SER A 65 19.94 -24.44 -7.49
N ALA A 66 19.30 -23.27 -7.44
CA ALA A 66 19.71 -22.09 -8.16
C ALA A 66 21.12 -21.74 -7.64
N ALA A 67 22.14 -21.99 -8.47
CA ALA A 67 23.52 -21.74 -8.09
C ALA A 67 23.70 -20.23 -7.89
N GLY A 68 23.92 -19.81 -6.65
CA GLY A 68 24.26 -18.43 -6.30
C GLY A 68 23.41 -17.76 -5.21
N ILE A 69 22.15 -18.17 -5.01
CA ILE A 69 21.30 -17.56 -3.96
C ILE A 69 21.71 -18.05 -2.57
N ALA A 70 21.56 -17.15 -1.59
CA ALA A 70 21.88 -17.45 -0.21
C ALA A 70 20.87 -18.44 0.42
N VAL A 71 21.35 -19.32 1.29
CA VAL A 71 20.55 -20.34 1.99
C VAL A 71 19.99 -19.73 3.28
N THR A 72 18.68 -19.79 3.48
CA THR A 72 18.07 -19.37 4.75
C THR A 72 18.10 -20.49 5.79
N TYR A 73 18.05 -20.11 7.07
CA TYR A 73 17.99 -21.06 8.17
C TYR A 73 16.78 -22.01 8.05
N GLN A 74 15.63 -21.51 7.65
CA GLN A 74 14.42 -22.31 7.48
C GLN A 74 14.57 -23.35 6.37
N GLN A 75 15.22 -23.00 5.25
CA GLN A 75 15.52 -23.94 4.17
C GLN A 75 16.50 -25.02 4.64
N ALA A 76 17.59 -24.63 5.30
CA ALA A 76 18.56 -25.58 5.86
C ALA A 76 17.93 -26.48 6.93
N LYS A 77 17.03 -25.94 7.76
CA LYS A 77 16.28 -26.71 8.77
C LYS A 77 15.36 -27.75 8.11
N ALA A 78 14.64 -27.34 7.07
CA ALA A 78 13.80 -28.26 6.32
C ALA A 78 14.60 -29.38 5.63
N ALA A 79 15.83 -29.07 5.19
CA ALA A 79 16.75 -30.04 4.59
C ALA A 79 17.59 -30.85 5.61
N GLY A 80 17.52 -30.54 6.90
CA GLY A 80 18.35 -31.18 7.94
C GLY A 80 19.83 -30.82 7.89
N THR A 81 20.18 -29.67 7.28
CA THR A 81 21.57 -29.27 6.98
C THR A 81 22.05 -28.05 7.76
N THR A 82 21.35 -27.62 8.80
CA THR A 82 21.68 -26.40 9.56
C THR A 82 23.10 -26.38 10.13
N ALA A 83 23.66 -27.56 10.49
CA ALA A 83 25.02 -27.69 11.03
C ALA A 83 26.12 -27.43 9.99
N ASN A 84 25.78 -27.37 8.70
CA ASN A 84 26.72 -27.15 7.60
C ASN A 84 27.04 -25.69 7.35
N TYR A 85 26.36 -24.77 8.06
CA TYR A 85 26.41 -23.33 7.78
C TYR A 85 26.75 -22.54 9.04
N ASP A 86 27.45 -21.43 8.85
CA ASP A 86 27.59 -20.37 9.85
C ASP A 86 26.43 -19.38 9.71
N TRP A 87 25.68 -19.15 10.76
CA TRP A 87 24.52 -18.25 10.80
C TRP A 87 24.84 -16.89 11.40
N GLY A 88 26.08 -16.71 11.86
CA GLY A 88 26.50 -15.49 12.52
C GLY A 88 25.81 -15.24 13.88
N PRO A 89 26.36 -14.32 14.71
CA PRO A 89 25.86 -14.05 16.07
C PRO A 89 24.48 -13.33 16.08
N GLY A 90 24.12 -12.70 14.98
CA GLY A 90 22.85 -11.99 14.81
C GLY A 90 21.64 -12.89 14.59
N CYS A 91 21.85 -14.17 14.32
CA CYS A 91 20.76 -15.11 14.09
C CYS A 91 20.16 -15.63 15.40
N ASP A 92 18.84 -15.62 15.51
CA ASP A 92 18.10 -16.40 16.49
C ASP A 92 17.73 -17.75 15.88
N ILE A 93 18.47 -18.79 16.24
CA ILE A 93 18.25 -20.15 15.74
C ILE A 93 16.92 -20.77 16.18
N SER A 94 16.24 -20.22 17.20
CA SER A 94 14.93 -20.71 17.63
C SER A 94 13.84 -20.32 16.62
N THR A 95 13.94 -19.13 16.06
CA THR A 95 13.02 -18.58 15.07
C THR A 95 13.54 -18.70 13.62
N GLY A 96 14.86 -18.76 13.44
CA GLY A 96 15.55 -18.69 12.15
C GLY A 96 15.52 -17.27 11.54
N ARG A 97 15.39 -16.25 12.39
CA ARG A 97 15.34 -14.83 11.99
C ARG A 97 16.40 -14.02 12.72
N LEU A 98 16.71 -12.85 12.18
CA LEU A 98 17.64 -11.93 12.85
C LEU A 98 17.05 -11.45 14.19
N LYS A 99 17.93 -11.25 15.18
CA LYS A 99 17.58 -10.76 16.53
C LYS A 99 17.13 -9.29 16.48
N MET A 100 16.03 -9.04 15.82
CA MET A 100 15.38 -7.72 15.72
C MET A 100 13.99 -7.82 16.36
N PRO A 101 13.56 -6.80 17.16
CA PRO A 101 12.27 -6.82 17.85
C PRO A 101 11.12 -6.48 16.90
N MET A 102 10.92 -7.30 15.88
CA MET A 102 9.81 -7.19 14.93
C MET A 102 9.35 -8.59 14.49
N VAL A 103 8.05 -8.72 14.22
CA VAL A 103 7.45 -10.00 13.80
C VAL A 103 7.98 -10.43 12.44
N GLY A 104 8.13 -9.46 11.55
CA GLY A 104 8.65 -9.63 10.19
C GLY A 104 10.18 -9.64 10.09
N ALA A 105 10.93 -9.79 11.17
CA ALA A 105 12.40 -9.75 11.12
C ALA A 105 12.97 -10.58 9.95
N PRO A 106 13.99 -10.08 9.23
CA PRO A 106 14.61 -10.78 8.11
C PRO A 106 15.02 -12.20 8.48
N PRO A 107 14.95 -13.16 7.54
CA PRO A 107 15.44 -14.53 7.82
C PRO A 107 16.94 -14.52 8.08
N CYS A 108 17.42 -15.44 8.92
CA CYS A 108 18.85 -15.73 8.99
C CYS A 108 19.32 -16.33 7.66
N VAL A 109 20.39 -15.79 7.15
CA VAL A 109 21.06 -16.23 5.92
C VAL A 109 22.42 -16.80 6.27
N ALA A 110 22.81 -17.88 5.62
CA ALA A 110 24.12 -18.49 5.81
C ALA A 110 25.24 -17.53 5.37
N MET A 111 26.23 -17.32 6.24
CA MET A 111 27.39 -16.50 5.91
C MET A 111 28.12 -17.09 4.70
N SER A 112 28.33 -16.28 3.67
CA SER A 112 29.06 -16.72 2.48
C SER A 112 30.53 -16.97 2.78
N THR A 113 31.05 -18.09 2.30
CA THR A 113 32.49 -18.39 2.31
C THR A 113 33.18 -17.92 1.02
N LYS A 114 32.42 -17.43 0.04
CA LYS A 114 32.92 -16.93 -1.24
C LYS A 114 33.14 -15.41 -1.19
N PRO A 115 34.10 -14.87 -1.97
CA PRO A 115 34.16 -13.44 -2.22
C PRO A 115 32.86 -12.91 -2.82
N ASN A 116 32.54 -11.65 -2.58
CA ASN A 116 31.30 -11.03 -3.00
C ASN A 116 31.21 -10.63 -4.50
N GLY A 117 32.05 -11.19 -5.35
CA GLY A 117 32.00 -10.94 -6.81
C GLY A 117 32.44 -9.53 -7.24
N GLY A 118 32.64 -8.57 -6.34
CA GLY A 118 33.05 -7.20 -6.67
C GLY A 118 31.95 -6.38 -7.35
N ALA A 119 32.25 -5.82 -8.52
CA ALA A 119 31.30 -5.01 -9.31
C ALA A 119 30.43 -5.93 -10.19
N THR A 120 29.38 -6.49 -9.61
CA THR A 120 28.51 -7.48 -10.26
C THR A 120 27.38 -6.87 -11.09
N TRP A 121 27.07 -5.59 -10.85
CA TRP A 121 26.03 -4.82 -11.58
C TRP A 121 26.31 -3.32 -11.52
N SER A 122 25.55 -2.52 -12.31
CA SER A 122 25.54 -1.06 -12.15
C SER A 122 25.16 -0.68 -10.72
N GLY A 123 25.88 0.25 -10.13
CA GLY A 123 25.69 0.67 -8.74
C GLY A 123 26.19 -0.30 -7.68
N VAL A 124 26.76 -1.44 -8.05
CA VAL A 124 27.33 -2.44 -7.14
C VAL A 124 28.84 -2.48 -7.27
N THR A 125 29.54 -2.37 -6.14
CA THR A 125 30.99 -2.57 -6.03
C THR A 125 31.29 -3.68 -5.02
N GLY A 126 32.56 -3.98 -4.79
CA GLY A 126 32.95 -4.90 -3.71
C GLY A 126 32.69 -4.39 -2.30
N SER A 127 32.35 -3.12 -2.13
CA SER A 127 32.13 -2.50 -0.81
C SER A 127 30.82 -1.72 -0.67
N THR A 128 30.19 -1.32 -1.77
CA THR A 128 29.02 -0.44 -1.75
C THR A 128 27.93 -0.88 -2.73
N ILE A 129 26.69 -0.53 -2.40
CA ILE A 129 25.50 -0.61 -3.23
C ILE A 129 24.86 0.77 -3.24
N THR A 130 24.88 1.46 -4.38
CA THR A 130 24.32 2.81 -4.53
C THR A 130 22.82 2.73 -4.78
N VAL A 131 22.04 3.48 -4.00
CA VAL A 131 20.57 3.46 -4.05
C VAL A 131 20.04 4.89 -4.06
N ALA A 132 19.18 5.23 -5.02
CA ALA A 132 18.48 6.51 -5.01
C ALA A 132 17.32 6.49 -4.01
N TYR A 133 17.13 7.58 -3.27
CA TYR A 133 15.92 7.85 -2.51
C TYR A 133 15.16 8.96 -3.20
N TYR A 134 14.03 8.61 -3.84
CA TYR A 134 13.24 9.55 -4.63
C TYR A 134 12.41 10.45 -3.71
N ILE A 135 12.65 11.76 -3.80
CA ILE A 135 11.95 12.79 -3.05
C ILE A 135 10.91 13.40 -3.99
N PRO A 136 9.61 13.14 -3.80
CA PRO A 136 8.58 13.69 -4.67
C PRO A 136 8.53 15.21 -4.64
N ALA A 137 8.07 15.81 -5.73
CA ALA A 137 7.82 17.25 -5.77
C ALA A 137 6.72 17.63 -4.75
N PRO A 138 6.81 18.83 -4.13
CA PRO A 138 5.80 19.30 -3.18
C PRO A 138 4.40 19.35 -3.80
N GLY A 139 3.37 18.96 -3.04
CA GLY A 139 1.96 19.14 -3.43
C GLY A 139 1.33 17.97 -4.20
N GLY A 140 2.00 16.85 -4.37
CA GLY A 140 1.43 15.66 -5.00
C GLY A 140 0.35 14.97 -4.14
N LEU A 141 -0.61 14.28 -4.78
CA LEU A 141 -1.71 13.56 -4.14
C LEU A 141 -1.22 12.54 -3.10
N THR A 142 -0.16 11.82 -3.41
CA THR A 142 0.44 10.82 -2.53
C THR A 142 1.01 11.40 -1.25
N THR A 143 1.63 12.58 -1.32
CA THR A 143 2.15 13.29 -0.14
C THR A 143 1.03 13.69 0.81
N SER A 144 -0.15 13.96 0.26
CA SER A 144 -1.34 14.38 1.01
C SER A 144 -2.15 13.21 1.54
N LEU A 145 -2.33 12.16 0.75
CA LEU A 145 -3.08 10.96 1.15
C LEU A 145 -2.31 10.08 2.14
N ALA A 146 -0.98 10.06 2.07
CA ALA A 146 -0.14 9.31 2.99
C ALA A 146 -0.03 9.95 4.39
N GLY A 147 -0.70 11.08 4.64
CA GLY A 147 -0.56 11.81 5.89
C GLY A 147 0.88 12.32 6.11
N ALA A 148 1.64 12.49 5.02
CA ALA A 148 3.03 12.89 5.04
C ALA A 148 3.16 14.35 5.50
N THR A 149 3.13 14.53 6.79
CA THR A 149 3.33 15.83 7.45
C THR A 149 4.74 15.98 8.01
N ASP A 150 5.58 14.94 7.86
CA ASP A 150 6.99 15.04 8.21
C ASP A 150 7.75 15.83 7.12
N SER A 151 8.65 16.70 7.54
CA SER A 151 9.48 17.45 6.58
C SER A 151 10.43 16.52 5.82
N THR A 152 10.79 16.89 4.59
CA THR A 152 11.78 16.15 3.77
C THR A 152 13.08 15.92 4.54
N GLN A 153 13.53 16.91 5.33
CA GLN A 153 14.72 16.76 6.17
C GLN A 153 14.55 15.67 7.23
N ALA A 154 13.38 15.60 7.88
CA ALA A 154 13.09 14.56 8.87
C ALA A 154 13.02 13.17 8.23
N GLN A 155 12.42 13.06 7.04
CA GLN A 155 12.37 11.82 6.27
C GLN A 155 13.79 11.36 5.89
N LEU A 156 14.62 12.23 5.31
CA LEU A 156 16.01 11.91 4.96
C LEU A 156 16.84 11.48 6.16
N ALA A 157 16.71 12.17 7.29
CA ALA A 157 17.41 11.79 8.52
C ALA A 157 16.98 10.39 9.01
N THR A 158 15.71 10.04 8.86
CA THR A 158 15.17 8.73 9.23
C THR A 158 15.62 7.63 8.25
N VAL A 159 15.63 7.90 6.95
CA VAL A 159 16.18 7.02 5.90
C VAL A 159 17.65 6.69 6.17
N GLN A 160 18.47 7.73 6.43
CA GLN A 160 19.89 7.55 6.72
C GLN A 160 20.11 6.74 7.99
N ALA A 161 19.29 6.97 9.02
CA ALA A 161 19.38 6.22 10.27
C ALA A 161 19.03 4.73 10.07
N PHE A 162 17.91 4.40 9.41
CA PHE A 162 17.57 3.01 9.10
C PHE A 162 18.64 2.34 8.25
N THR A 163 19.13 3.01 7.21
CA THR A 163 20.21 2.50 6.37
C THR A 163 21.47 2.21 7.18
N ALA A 164 21.86 3.12 8.09
CA ALA A 164 23.02 2.92 8.95
C ALA A 164 22.83 1.75 9.95
N MET A 165 21.63 1.63 10.52
CA MET A 165 21.26 0.53 11.41
C MET A 165 21.31 -0.82 10.67
N LEU A 166 20.64 -0.94 9.53
CA LEU A 166 20.55 -2.18 8.78
C LEU A 166 21.90 -2.59 8.19
N ASN A 167 22.75 -1.65 7.77
CA ASN A 167 24.15 -1.90 7.37
C ASN A 167 25.03 -2.48 8.50
N ARG A 168 24.60 -2.36 9.77
CA ARG A 168 25.29 -2.99 10.91
C ARG A 168 24.71 -4.35 11.28
N ILE A 169 23.42 -4.54 11.03
CA ILE A 169 22.69 -5.74 11.41
C ILE A 169 22.80 -6.83 10.34
N ILE A 170 22.71 -6.43 9.07
CA ILE A 170 22.68 -7.33 7.92
C ILE A 170 24.05 -7.30 7.21
N PRO A 171 24.72 -8.44 7.03
CA PRO A 171 26.10 -8.51 6.54
C PRO A 171 26.29 -8.08 5.08
N LEU A 172 25.31 -8.33 4.19
CA LEU A 172 25.30 -8.00 2.75
C LEU A 172 26.59 -8.46 2.03
N ASP A 173 27.14 -9.60 2.41
CA ASP A 173 28.42 -10.13 1.92
C ASP A 173 29.58 -9.10 1.94
N GLY A 174 29.59 -8.26 3.00
CA GLY A 174 30.62 -7.22 3.23
C GLY A 174 30.41 -5.91 2.51
N ARG A 175 29.30 -5.75 1.76
CA ARG A 175 28.89 -4.48 1.14
C ARG A 175 28.10 -3.62 2.13
N LYS A 176 27.92 -2.35 1.76
CA LYS A 176 27.05 -1.40 2.47
C LYS A 176 26.15 -0.67 1.48
N VAL A 177 24.88 -0.53 1.81
CA VAL A 177 23.95 0.33 1.08
C VAL A 177 24.32 1.79 1.35
N VAL A 178 24.44 2.56 0.29
CA VAL A 178 24.66 4.01 0.31
C VAL A 178 23.46 4.67 -0.35
N VAL A 179 22.64 5.37 0.43
CA VAL A 179 21.45 6.07 -0.07
C VAL A 179 21.81 7.49 -0.49
N VAL A 180 21.49 7.81 -1.75
CA VAL A 180 21.68 9.13 -2.35
C VAL A 180 20.30 9.77 -2.55
N PRO A 181 20.02 10.95 -1.94
CA PRO A 181 18.78 11.67 -2.19
C PRO A 181 18.68 12.12 -3.65
N PHE A 182 17.53 11.90 -4.27
CA PHE A 182 17.20 12.37 -5.62
C PHE A 182 15.92 13.22 -5.55
N GLN A 183 16.01 14.48 -5.94
CA GLN A 183 14.85 15.37 -5.97
C GLN A 183 14.12 15.26 -7.31
N ALA A 184 12.82 14.97 -7.26
CA ALA A 184 11.97 14.96 -8.45
C ALA A 184 12.02 16.29 -9.20
N THR A 185 12.06 16.22 -10.54
CA THR A 185 12.07 17.40 -11.42
C THR A 185 10.67 17.86 -11.85
N GLY A 186 9.65 17.01 -11.67
CA GLY A 186 8.25 17.30 -12.02
C GLY A 186 7.24 16.73 -11.03
N GLY A 187 5.96 16.88 -11.37
CA GLY A 187 4.84 16.36 -10.59
C GLY A 187 4.78 14.84 -10.56
N SER A 188 4.00 14.28 -9.62
CA SER A 188 3.85 12.84 -9.47
C SER A 188 3.13 12.15 -10.64
N ASP A 189 2.45 12.93 -11.48
CA ASP A 189 1.70 12.52 -12.67
C ASP A 189 2.38 12.91 -13.99
N ASP A 190 3.56 13.55 -13.93
CA ASP A 190 4.29 14.01 -15.13
C ASP A 190 5.15 12.87 -15.72
N PRO A 191 4.75 12.26 -16.85
CA PRO A 191 5.50 11.16 -17.45
C PRO A 191 6.80 11.59 -18.14
N VAL A 192 6.93 12.88 -18.50
CA VAL A 192 8.14 13.40 -19.14
C VAL A 192 9.22 13.60 -18.09
N ALA A 193 8.88 14.27 -17.00
CA ALA A 193 9.77 14.41 -15.85
C ALA A 193 10.14 13.03 -15.27
N GLY A 194 9.16 12.12 -15.12
CA GLY A 194 9.42 10.77 -14.61
C GLY A 194 10.49 10.03 -15.44
N ARG A 195 10.41 10.07 -16.77
CA ARG A 195 11.46 9.47 -17.63
C ARG A 195 12.80 10.16 -17.48
N ALA A 196 12.83 11.48 -17.43
CA ALA A 196 14.08 12.22 -17.26
C ALA A 196 14.75 11.91 -15.91
N ASP A 197 13.95 11.82 -14.85
CA ASP A 197 14.41 11.45 -13.51
C ASP A 197 15.00 10.02 -13.50
N ALA A 198 14.32 9.07 -14.15
CA ALA A 198 14.80 7.69 -14.27
C ALA A 198 16.17 7.60 -14.98
N ILE A 199 16.35 8.38 -16.07
CA ILE A 199 17.61 8.46 -16.80
C ILE A 199 18.71 9.01 -15.87
N SER A 200 18.44 10.09 -15.12
CA SER A 200 19.42 10.66 -14.20
C SER A 200 19.76 9.70 -13.05
N VAL A 201 18.79 8.99 -12.49
CA VAL A 201 19.04 7.95 -11.47
C VAL A 201 19.93 6.83 -11.99
N ALA A 202 19.70 6.39 -13.23
CA ALA A 202 20.47 5.30 -13.83
C ALA A 202 21.86 5.73 -14.30
N GLN A 203 21.97 6.90 -14.97
CA GLN A 203 23.18 7.30 -15.69
C GLN A 203 24.07 8.28 -14.92
N ASP A 204 23.49 9.17 -14.11
CA ASP A 204 24.26 10.14 -13.34
C ASP A 204 24.61 9.60 -11.95
N LEU A 205 23.63 8.96 -11.26
CA LEU A 205 23.86 8.37 -9.95
C LEU A 205 24.43 6.94 -10.04
N HIS A 206 24.34 6.29 -11.18
CA HIS A 206 24.67 4.87 -11.33
C HIS A 206 24.02 4.01 -10.25
N ALA A 207 22.73 4.20 -9.99
CA ALA A 207 22.04 3.51 -8.92
C ALA A 207 21.75 2.04 -9.27
N PHE A 208 21.88 1.15 -8.29
CA PHE A 208 21.40 -0.23 -8.36
C PHE A 208 19.88 -0.30 -8.21
N ALA A 209 19.34 0.56 -7.35
CA ALA A 209 17.91 0.61 -7.06
C ALA A 209 17.44 2.04 -6.80
N SER A 210 16.14 2.29 -7.00
CA SER A 210 15.41 3.46 -6.49
C SER A 210 14.42 3.03 -5.42
N LEU A 211 14.37 3.76 -4.32
CA LEU A 211 13.35 3.67 -3.28
C LEU A 211 12.33 4.78 -3.52
N GLY A 212 11.11 4.39 -3.89
CA GLY A 212 10.05 5.32 -4.29
C GLY A 212 10.21 5.87 -5.72
N GLY A 213 9.17 6.57 -6.15
CA GLY A 213 9.02 7.17 -7.47
C GLY A 213 7.85 8.16 -7.49
N PRO A 214 7.43 8.67 -8.67
CA PRO A 214 6.36 9.65 -8.81
C PRO A 214 4.96 9.15 -8.44
N GLN A 215 4.73 7.84 -8.33
CA GLN A 215 3.51 7.17 -7.83
C GLN A 215 2.30 7.19 -8.77
N GLN A 216 2.12 8.17 -9.65
CA GLN A 216 0.92 8.34 -10.49
C GLN A 216 1.18 8.23 -11.99
N THR A 217 2.41 7.89 -12.37
CA THR A 217 2.80 7.57 -13.75
C THR A 217 3.72 6.36 -13.76
N SER A 218 3.54 5.44 -14.70
CA SER A 218 4.44 4.30 -14.88
C SER A 218 5.76 4.69 -15.58
N ALA A 219 5.84 5.88 -16.14
CA ALA A 219 6.95 6.29 -17.01
C ALA A 219 8.34 6.23 -16.33
N TYR A 220 8.39 6.42 -15.02
CA TYR A 220 9.61 6.33 -14.24
C TYR A 220 10.06 4.88 -14.06
N GLU A 221 9.15 4.02 -13.62
CA GLU A 221 9.43 2.60 -13.37
C GLU A 221 9.71 1.84 -14.67
N ASP A 222 8.92 2.09 -15.74
CA ASP A 222 9.15 1.52 -17.08
C ASP A 222 10.56 1.88 -17.60
N GLU A 223 10.99 3.14 -17.42
CA GLU A 223 12.30 3.61 -17.87
C GLU A 223 13.43 3.06 -17.00
N LEU A 224 13.25 2.96 -15.66
CA LEU A 224 14.24 2.30 -14.80
C LEU A 224 14.41 0.84 -15.17
N ALA A 225 13.32 0.10 -15.42
CA ALA A 225 13.36 -1.29 -15.86
C ALA A 225 14.14 -1.43 -17.19
N ARG A 226 13.88 -0.54 -18.15
CA ARG A 226 14.63 -0.47 -19.43
C ARG A 226 16.11 -0.19 -19.22
N LEU A 227 16.47 0.58 -18.21
CA LEU A 227 17.84 0.92 -17.84
C LEU A 227 18.46 -0.06 -16.82
N HIS A 228 17.74 -1.14 -16.51
CA HIS A 228 18.19 -2.22 -15.65
C HIS A 228 18.45 -1.81 -14.18
N VAL A 229 17.66 -0.88 -13.66
CA VAL A 229 17.68 -0.41 -12.26
C VAL A 229 16.44 -0.91 -11.54
N LEU A 230 16.61 -1.46 -10.34
CA LEU A 230 15.47 -1.90 -9.50
C LEU A 230 14.64 -0.69 -9.06
N CYS A 231 13.31 -0.86 -9.04
CA CYS A 231 12.35 0.12 -8.55
C CYS A 231 11.52 -0.52 -7.43
N LEU A 232 11.69 0.01 -6.22
CA LEU A 232 11.05 -0.52 -5.02
C LEU A 232 10.01 0.49 -4.51
N ALA A 233 8.75 0.09 -4.47
CA ALA A 233 7.62 0.94 -4.09
C ALA A 233 7.49 2.23 -4.94
N CYS A 234 7.75 2.15 -6.24
CA CYS A 234 7.74 3.31 -7.13
C CYS A 234 6.34 3.72 -7.57
N GLY A 235 5.43 2.77 -7.75
CA GLY A 235 4.04 2.99 -8.14
C GLY A 235 3.07 2.64 -7.02
N LEU A 236 1.97 3.40 -6.91
CA LEU A 236 0.93 3.17 -5.89
C LEU A 236 -0.05 2.05 -6.27
N SER A 237 -0.33 1.89 -7.55
CA SER A 237 -1.36 0.95 -8.04
C SER A 237 -0.91 0.28 -9.33
N VAL A 238 0.16 -0.51 -9.23
CA VAL A 238 0.74 -1.21 -10.38
C VAL A 238 -0.05 -2.48 -10.66
N PRO A 239 -0.62 -2.66 -11.87
CA PRO A 239 -1.30 -3.89 -12.24
C PRO A 239 -0.27 -5.03 -12.39
N TYR A 240 -0.75 -6.27 -12.23
CA TYR A 240 0.11 -7.43 -12.34
C TYR A 240 0.85 -7.53 -13.69
N SER A 241 0.20 -7.08 -14.77
CA SER A 241 0.85 -7.01 -16.10
C SER A 241 2.06 -6.08 -16.14
N GLY A 242 2.03 -4.96 -15.40
CA GLY A 242 3.18 -4.06 -15.27
C GLY A 242 4.35 -4.75 -14.55
N TYR A 243 4.08 -5.42 -13.42
CA TYR A 243 5.11 -6.21 -12.75
C TYR A 243 5.72 -7.29 -13.65
N GLN A 244 4.91 -7.96 -14.49
CA GLN A 244 5.41 -8.96 -15.43
C GLN A 244 6.25 -8.35 -16.54
N GLN A 245 5.84 -7.18 -17.06
CA GLN A 245 6.57 -6.45 -18.11
C GLN A 245 7.95 -6.03 -17.63
N ASP A 246 8.01 -5.49 -16.41
CA ASP A 246 9.21 -4.87 -15.85
C ASP A 246 10.01 -5.81 -14.93
N ALA A 247 9.65 -7.09 -14.88
CA ALA A 247 10.42 -8.08 -14.14
C ALA A 247 11.85 -8.22 -14.70
N PRO A 248 12.85 -8.37 -13.83
CA PRO A 248 12.84 -8.47 -12.36
C PRO A 248 12.97 -7.13 -11.62
N TYR A 249 12.73 -6.00 -12.28
CA TYR A 249 13.14 -4.68 -11.79
C TYR A 249 12.08 -3.98 -10.93
N LEU A 250 10.79 -4.32 -11.06
CA LEU A 250 9.70 -3.62 -10.37
C LEU A 250 9.14 -4.43 -9.20
N TRP A 251 9.05 -3.79 -8.02
CA TRP A 251 8.59 -4.40 -6.76
C TRP A 251 7.65 -3.46 -6.00
N GLY A 252 6.50 -4.00 -5.56
CA GLY A 252 5.48 -3.24 -4.85
C GLY A 252 5.46 -3.50 -3.35
N ALA A 253 5.19 -2.45 -2.58
CA ALA A 253 4.91 -2.52 -1.15
C ALA A 253 3.43 -2.84 -0.85
N LEU A 254 2.52 -2.46 -1.75
CA LEU A 254 1.08 -2.73 -1.65
C LEU A 254 0.65 -3.80 -2.65
N PRO A 255 -0.43 -4.56 -2.38
CA PRO A 255 -0.95 -5.54 -3.31
C PRO A 255 -1.37 -4.90 -4.63
N SER A 256 -1.18 -5.64 -5.72
CA SER A 256 -1.69 -5.19 -7.03
C SER A 256 -3.21 -5.05 -7.01
N PRO A 257 -3.79 -4.20 -7.87
CA PRO A 257 -5.24 -4.13 -8.07
C PRO A 257 -5.83 -5.51 -8.41
N ASP A 258 -5.09 -6.34 -9.16
CA ASP A 258 -5.48 -7.73 -9.48
C ASP A 258 -5.72 -8.56 -8.22
N THR A 259 -4.82 -8.47 -7.25
CA THR A 259 -4.96 -9.17 -5.97
C THR A 259 -6.17 -8.66 -5.20
N LEU A 260 -6.29 -7.34 -5.02
CA LEU A 260 -7.37 -6.73 -4.23
C LEU A 260 -8.76 -7.04 -4.80
N LEU A 261 -8.94 -6.92 -6.13
CA LEU A 261 -10.20 -7.27 -6.76
C LEU A 261 -10.49 -8.77 -6.66
N THR A 262 -9.48 -9.61 -6.84
CA THR A 262 -9.65 -11.07 -6.68
C THR A 262 -10.11 -11.39 -5.27
N ASP A 263 -9.50 -10.81 -4.24
CA ASP A 263 -9.84 -11.05 -2.84
C ASP A 263 -11.25 -10.55 -2.50
N ALA A 264 -11.62 -9.36 -2.97
CA ALA A 264 -12.97 -8.83 -2.81
C ALA A 264 -14.02 -9.73 -3.51
N LEU A 265 -13.74 -10.21 -4.70
CA LEU A 265 -14.64 -11.12 -5.40
C LEU A 265 -14.69 -12.50 -4.75
N GLN A 266 -13.60 -13.01 -4.15
CA GLN A 266 -13.64 -14.23 -3.33
C GLN A 266 -14.57 -14.06 -2.11
N LEU A 267 -14.56 -12.90 -1.45
CA LEU A 267 -15.54 -12.57 -0.40
C LEU A 267 -16.97 -12.59 -0.97
N VAL A 268 -17.22 -11.85 -2.06
CA VAL A 268 -18.55 -11.76 -2.69
C VAL A 268 -19.10 -13.13 -3.04
N VAL A 269 -18.31 -13.93 -3.72
CA VAL A 269 -18.74 -15.27 -4.19
C VAL A 269 -18.99 -16.22 -3.03
N SER A 270 -18.12 -16.24 -2.03
CA SER A 270 -18.22 -17.21 -0.93
C SER A 270 -19.25 -16.81 0.12
N GLN A 271 -19.49 -15.51 0.33
CA GLN A 271 -20.31 -15.04 1.45
C GLN A 271 -21.61 -14.34 1.04
N LEU A 272 -21.72 -13.77 -0.15
CA LEU A 272 -22.82 -12.88 -0.52
C LEU A 272 -23.73 -13.44 -1.63
N VAL A 273 -23.19 -14.10 -2.65
CA VAL A 273 -23.95 -14.61 -3.78
C VAL A 273 -25.08 -15.54 -3.32
N GLY A 274 -26.30 -15.29 -3.81
CA GLY A 274 -27.49 -16.07 -3.49
C GLY A 274 -28.12 -15.81 -2.12
N LYS A 275 -27.55 -14.92 -1.31
CA LYS A 275 -28.09 -14.49 -0.01
C LYS A 275 -28.82 -13.15 -0.14
N ASP A 276 -29.68 -12.83 0.82
CA ASP A 276 -30.41 -11.58 0.86
C ASP A 276 -29.51 -10.39 1.24
N ALA A 277 -29.83 -9.20 0.74
CA ALA A 277 -29.04 -7.98 0.96
C ALA A 277 -29.33 -7.36 2.36
N ILE A 278 -29.12 -8.15 3.40
CA ILE A 278 -29.55 -7.85 4.78
C ILE A 278 -28.88 -6.61 5.38
N TYR A 279 -27.80 -6.13 4.79
CA TYR A 279 -27.04 -4.96 5.26
C TYR A 279 -27.41 -3.66 4.54
N ALA A 280 -28.26 -3.71 3.50
CA ALA A 280 -28.70 -2.51 2.79
C ALA A 280 -29.45 -1.55 3.71
N GLY A 281 -29.31 -0.25 3.50
CA GLY A 281 -30.00 0.78 4.28
C GLY A 281 -31.50 0.80 4.00
N GLU A 282 -31.89 0.56 2.76
CA GLU A 282 -33.29 0.53 2.37
C GLU A 282 -33.95 -0.80 2.75
N SER A 283 -35.05 -0.74 3.52
CA SER A 283 -35.75 -1.93 4.03
C SER A 283 -36.28 -2.83 2.94
N SER A 284 -36.70 -2.25 1.81
CA SER A 284 -37.17 -2.99 0.62
C SER A 284 -36.10 -3.89 0.00
N MET A 285 -34.82 -3.55 0.15
CA MET A 285 -33.70 -4.33 -0.35
C MET A 285 -33.35 -5.52 0.56
N ARG A 286 -33.56 -5.38 1.88
CA ARG A 286 -33.09 -6.37 2.87
C ARG A 286 -33.71 -7.76 2.74
N HIS A 287 -34.87 -7.85 2.10
CA HIS A 287 -35.58 -9.11 1.88
C HIS A 287 -35.44 -9.64 0.44
N ARG A 288 -34.55 -9.04 -0.33
CA ARG A 288 -34.28 -9.43 -1.71
C ARG A 288 -32.93 -10.12 -1.81
N LYS A 289 -32.84 -11.09 -2.71
CA LYS A 289 -31.54 -11.65 -3.13
C LYS A 289 -30.67 -10.54 -3.69
N ARG A 290 -29.38 -10.55 -3.32
CA ARG A 290 -28.43 -9.58 -3.84
C ARG A 290 -28.40 -9.57 -5.35
N THR A 291 -28.51 -8.37 -5.89
CA THR A 291 -28.19 -8.01 -7.27
C THR A 291 -26.94 -7.14 -7.22
N PHE A 292 -25.91 -7.54 -7.93
CA PHE A 292 -24.59 -6.88 -7.85
C PHE A 292 -24.40 -5.89 -8.97
N ALA A 293 -23.87 -4.73 -8.67
CA ALA A 293 -23.28 -3.81 -9.64
C ALA A 293 -21.82 -3.57 -9.28
N MET A 294 -21.04 -3.06 -10.23
CA MET A 294 -19.66 -2.64 -10.01
C MET A 294 -19.50 -1.19 -10.48
N VAL A 295 -18.77 -0.41 -9.70
CA VAL A 295 -18.28 0.91 -10.07
C VAL A 295 -16.78 0.86 -10.04
N HIS A 296 -16.13 1.24 -11.16
CA HIS A 296 -14.69 1.17 -11.24
C HIS A 296 -14.09 2.40 -11.92
N TYR A 297 -12.88 2.74 -11.47
CA TYR A 297 -12.03 3.74 -12.07
C TYR A 297 -11.44 3.22 -13.38
N ASP A 298 -11.46 4.01 -14.42
CA ASP A 298 -11.00 3.58 -15.76
C ASP A 298 -10.13 4.65 -16.45
N GLN A 299 -9.14 5.15 -15.71
CA GLN A 299 -8.17 6.09 -16.26
C GLN A 299 -7.32 5.43 -17.36
N ASN A 300 -6.75 6.25 -18.22
CA ASN A 300 -5.88 5.76 -19.29
C ASN A 300 -4.41 5.65 -18.81
N PRO A 301 -3.79 4.44 -18.88
CA PRO A 301 -4.37 3.18 -19.38
C PRO A 301 -5.46 2.60 -18.45
N PRO A 302 -6.47 1.90 -19.00
CA PRO A 302 -7.62 1.41 -18.24
C PRO A 302 -7.26 0.18 -17.40
N ILE A 303 -6.74 0.40 -16.20
CA ILE A 303 -6.30 -0.67 -15.30
C ILE A 303 -7.51 -1.48 -14.81
N TYR A 304 -8.49 -0.80 -14.21
CA TYR A 304 -9.62 -1.47 -13.57
C TYR A 304 -10.65 -1.98 -14.59
N GLY A 305 -10.86 -1.26 -15.70
CA GLY A 305 -11.79 -1.68 -16.73
C GLY A 305 -11.39 -3.02 -17.37
N ALA A 306 -10.15 -3.16 -17.79
CA ALA A 306 -9.62 -4.41 -18.36
C ALA A 306 -9.61 -5.55 -17.33
N LEU A 307 -9.17 -5.25 -16.10
CA LEU A 307 -9.13 -6.20 -14.99
C LEU A 307 -10.52 -6.66 -14.59
N ASN A 308 -11.49 -5.75 -14.47
CA ASN A 308 -12.87 -6.05 -14.19
C ASN A 308 -13.49 -7.00 -15.22
N GLN A 309 -13.29 -6.76 -16.53
CA GLN A 309 -13.78 -7.65 -17.58
C GLN A 309 -13.18 -9.06 -17.47
N LYS A 310 -11.89 -9.17 -17.16
CA LYS A 310 -11.21 -10.45 -16.92
C LYS A 310 -11.83 -11.18 -15.74
N LEU A 311 -11.92 -10.52 -14.58
CA LEU A 311 -12.44 -11.11 -13.36
C LEU A 311 -13.92 -11.47 -13.46
N THR A 312 -14.74 -10.63 -14.09
CA THR A 312 -16.15 -10.94 -14.36
C THR A 312 -16.29 -12.22 -15.18
N ARG A 313 -15.43 -12.46 -16.17
CA ARG A 313 -15.42 -13.71 -16.93
C ARG A 313 -14.98 -14.90 -16.06
N GLU A 314 -13.94 -14.76 -15.27
CA GLU A 314 -13.44 -15.81 -14.38
C GLU A 314 -14.48 -16.22 -13.34
N PHE A 315 -15.23 -15.26 -12.77
CA PHE A 315 -16.29 -15.52 -11.80
C PHE A 315 -17.64 -15.89 -12.42
N ALA A 316 -17.80 -15.83 -13.73
CA ALA A 316 -19.08 -16.15 -14.39
C ALA A 316 -19.59 -17.56 -14.08
N ALA A 317 -18.70 -18.54 -13.86
CA ALA A 317 -19.05 -19.89 -13.45
C ALA A 317 -19.62 -19.98 -12.01
N THR A 318 -19.43 -18.96 -11.18
CA THR A 318 -19.81 -18.93 -9.75
C THR A 318 -21.21 -18.38 -9.49
N LYS A 319 -22.02 -18.14 -10.52
CA LYS A 319 -23.34 -17.48 -10.48
C LYS A 319 -23.30 -16.00 -10.13
N LEU A 320 -22.13 -15.36 -10.02
CA LEU A 320 -22.04 -13.91 -9.94
C LEU A 320 -22.45 -13.31 -11.29
N ARG A 321 -23.43 -12.41 -11.25
CA ARG A 321 -23.88 -11.63 -12.41
C ARG A 321 -24.00 -10.17 -11.99
N LEU A 322 -23.38 -9.29 -12.75
CA LEU A 322 -23.57 -7.87 -12.58
C LEU A 322 -24.83 -7.43 -13.33
N VAL A 323 -25.72 -6.69 -12.66
CA VAL A 323 -26.88 -6.05 -13.27
C VAL A 323 -26.50 -4.69 -13.87
N ASP A 324 -25.36 -4.14 -13.41
CA ASP A 324 -24.79 -2.90 -13.89
C ASP A 324 -23.27 -2.87 -13.71
N ASN A 325 -22.58 -2.11 -14.56
CA ASN A 325 -21.13 -1.99 -14.54
C ASN A 325 -20.71 -0.60 -15.04
N GLU A 326 -20.51 0.31 -14.12
CA GLU A 326 -20.22 1.71 -14.38
C GLU A 326 -18.72 1.98 -14.30
N SER A 327 -18.22 2.72 -15.28
CA SER A 327 -16.86 3.25 -15.26
C SER A 327 -16.88 4.77 -15.16
N TYR A 328 -15.82 5.35 -14.59
CA TYR A 328 -15.64 6.79 -14.51
C TYR A 328 -14.17 7.18 -14.70
N LEU A 329 -13.95 8.42 -15.09
CA LEU A 329 -12.64 9.06 -15.12
C LEU A 329 -12.46 9.96 -13.89
N LEU A 330 -11.24 10.08 -13.38
CA LEU A 330 -10.94 11.02 -12.29
C LEU A 330 -10.74 12.44 -12.87
N ASP A 331 -11.84 13.04 -13.31
CA ASP A 331 -11.91 14.45 -13.69
C ASP A 331 -12.69 15.21 -12.62
N LEU A 332 -11.97 15.92 -11.75
CA LEU A 332 -12.55 16.53 -10.56
C LEU A 332 -13.72 17.47 -10.82
N PRO A 333 -13.70 18.34 -11.86
CA PRO A 333 -14.84 19.14 -12.26
C PRO A 333 -16.07 18.33 -12.63
N GLU A 334 -15.91 17.18 -13.26
CA GLU A 334 -16.99 16.34 -13.77
C GLU A 334 -17.49 15.30 -12.74
N LEU A 335 -16.70 14.96 -11.73
CA LEU A 335 -17.04 13.91 -10.74
C LEU A 335 -18.44 14.09 -10.11
N PRO A 336 -18.91 15.29 -9.71
CA PRO A 336 -20.25 15.43 -9.15
C PRO A 336 -21.36 15.04 -10.12
N GLN A 337 -21.20 15.34 -11.40
CA GLN A 337 -22.16 14.99 -12.46
C GLN A 337 -22.11 13.50 -12.78
N GLU A 338 -20.92 12.93 -12.91
CA GLU A 338 -20.72 11.48 -13.11
C GLU A 338 -21.30 10.69 -11.95
N ALA A 339 -21.01 11.07 -10.72
CA ALA A 339 -21.54 10.44 -9.52
C ALA A 339 -23.07 10.42 -9.48
N ALA A 340 -23.71 11.54 -9.87
CA ALA A 340 -25.17 11.63 -9.94
C ALA A 340 -25.73 10.67 -11.02
N THR A 341 -25.10 10.59 -12.17
CA THR A 341 -25.47 9.68 -13.26
C THR A 341 -25.32 8.22 -12.85
N ILE A 342 -24.17 7.85 -12.28
CA ILE A 342 -23.88 6.50 -11.79
C ILE A 342 -24.91 6.10 -10.71
N ALA A 343 -25.15 6.96 -9.71
CA ALA A 343 -26.14 6.67 -8.67
C ALA A 343 -27.55 6.42 -9.23
N ALA A 344 -27.96 7.19 -10.25
CA ALA A 344 -29.25 7.00 -10.93
C ALA A 344 -29.32 5.65 -11.69
N HIS A 345 -28.24 5.27 -12.40
CA HIS A 345 -28.15 3.98 -13.11
C HIS A 345 -28.18 2.80 -12.13
N LEU A 346 -27.37 2.85 -11.07
CA LEU A 346 -27.36 1.82 -10.03
C LEU A 346 -28.75 1.61 -9.40
N LYS A 347 -29.48 2.70 -9.13
CA LYS A 347 -30.85 2.62 -8.64
C LYS A 347 -31.80 2.04 -9.68
N ALA A 348 -31.71 2.48 -10.93
CA ALA A 348 -32.55 2.00 -12.03
C ALA A 348 -32.33 0.52 -12.35
N SER A 349 -31.09 0.02 -12.26
CA SER A 349 -30.72 -1.38 -12.44
C SER A 349 -31.17 -2.28 -11.28
N ASN A 350 -31.74 -1.69 -10.22
CA ASN A 350 -32.13 -2.37 -8.98
C ASN A 350 -30.96 -3.10 -8.30
N ALA A 351 -29.75 -2.59 -8.40
CA ALA A 351 -28.61 -3.12 -7.67
C ALA A 351 -28.83 -2.94 -6.15
N THR A 352 -28.64 -4.00 -5.39
CA THR A 352 -28.73 -3.99 -3.92
C THR A 352 -27.37 -3.94 -3.27
N THR A 353 -26.32 -4.29 -4.03
CA THR A 353 -24.95 -4.43 -3.54
C THR A 353 -23.99 -3.92 -4.62
N VAL A 354 -23.26 -2.86 -4.27
CA VAL A 354 -22.33 -2.18 -5.18
C VAL A 354 -20.90 -2.54 -4.78
N ILE A 355 -20.13 -3.12 -5.69
CA ILE A 355 -18.70 -3.38 -5.53
C ILE A 355 -17.96 -2.14 -6.03
N PHE A 356 -17.22 -1.47 -5.15
CA PHE A 356 -16.48 -0.27 -5.51
C PHE A 356 -14.98 -0.58 -5.65
N ALA A 357 -14.45 -0.39 -6.86
CA ALA A 357 -13.07 -0.65 -7.24
C ALA A 357 -12.44 0.59 -7.88
N GLY A 358 -12.14 1.60 -7.09
CA GLY A 358 -11.69 2.89 -7.63
C GLY A 358 -10.82 3.69 -6.68
N ASP A 359 -10.75 4.96 -6.98
CA ASP A 359 -10.04 5.97 -6.18
C ASP A 359 -10.86 6.41 -4.96
N PRO A 360 -10.24 7.08 -3.97
CA PRO A 360 -10.93 7.48 -2.74
C PRO A 360 -11.76 8.77 -2.87
N ILE A 361 -11.77 9.42 -4.03
CA ILE A 361 -12.47 10.71 -4.23
C ILE A 361 -13.88 10.49 -4.75
N MET A 362 -14.07 9.59 -5.72
CA MET A 362 -15.40 9.28 -6.24
C MET A 362 -16.42 8.94 -5.14
N PRO A 363 -16.12 8.14 -4.10
CA PRO A 363 -17.10 7.86 -3.04
C PRO A 363 -17.58 9.09 -2.28
N ILE A 364 -16.81 10.21 -2.24
CA ILE A 364 -17.25 11.48 -1.62
C ILE A 364 -18.50 12.03 -2.34
N TYR A 365 -18.53 11.90 -3.65
CA TYR A 365 -19.64 12.39 -4.49
C TYR A 365 -20.70 11.32 -4.68
N LEU A 366 -20.31 10.08 -4.94
CA LEU A 366 -21.22 8.98 -5.25
C LEU A 366 -22.14 8.65 -4.07
N THR A 367 -21.62 8.59 -2.86
CA THR A 367 -22.45 8.32 -1.67
C THR A 367 -23.43 9.46 -1.40
N LYS A 368 -23.02 10.72 -1.59
CA LYS A 368 -23.95 11.88 -1.49
C LYS A 368 -25.02 11.86 -2.57
N ALA A 369 -24.66 11.50 -3.78
CA ALA A 369 -25.61 11.40 -4.89
C ALA A 369 -26.62 10.27 -4.66
N ALA A 370 -26.19 9.12 -4.15
CA ALA A 370 -27.04 7.99 -3.78
C ALA A 370 -28.03 8.39 -2.68
N ALA A 371 -27.55 9.01 -1.60
CA ALA A 371 -28.38 9.53 -0.50
C ALA A 371 -29.42 10.56 -1.00
N ALA A 372 -29.02 11.47 -1.88
CA ALA A 372 -29.91 12.50 -2.42
C ALA A 372 -31.12 11.94 -3.19
N ILE A 373 -30.97 10.76 -3.80
CA ILE A 373 -32.08 10.07 -4.50
C ILE A 373 -32.75 8.98 -3.66
N GLY A 374 -32.36 8.83 -2.38
CA GLY A 374 -32.89 7.81 -1.47
C GLY A 374 -32.57 6.39 -1.94
N TYR A 375 -31.32 6.15 -2.32
CA TYR A 375 -30.82 4.83 -2.74
C TYR A 375 -29.70 4.42 -1.79
N TYR A 376 -29.96 3.46 -0.90
CA TYR A 376 -29.07 3.02 0.19
C TYR A 376 -28.70 1.54 0.02
N PRO A 377 -27.83 1.17 -0.94
CA PRO A 377 -27.39 -0.19 -1.16
C PRO A 377 -26.36 -0.65 -0.11
N GLU A 378 -25.92 -1.89 -0.20
CA GLU A 378 -24.68 -2.34 0.41
C GLU A 378 -23.49 -1.87 -0.42
N TRP A 379 -22.43 -1.38 0.23
CA TRP A 379 -21.16 -1.01 -0.41
C TRP A 379 -20.10 -2.03 -0.08
N VAL A 380 -19.57 -2.72 -1.08
CA VAL A 380 -18.45 -3.66 -0.91
C VAL A 380 -17.14 -2.95 -1.19
N ILE A 381 -16.32 -2.80 -0.14
CA ILE A 381 -15.02 -2.15 -0.18
C ILE A 381 -13.99 -3.16 -0.68
N THR A 382 -13.17 -2.75 -1.65
CA THR A 382 -12.13 -3.59 -2.25
C THR A 382 -10.72 -3.30 -1.71
N GLY A 383 -10.56 -2.21 -0.92
CA GLY A 383 -9.25 -1.76 -0.43
C GLY A 383 -8.38 -1.09 -1.50
N THR A 384 -8.91 -0.85 -2.70
CA THR A 384 -8.17 -0.17 -3.77
C THR A 384 -7.85 1.28 -3.38
N VAL A 385 -6.64 1.70 -3.64
CA VAL A 385 -6.14 3.07 -3.40
C VAL A 385 -6.54 3.62 -2.02
N LEU A 386 -6.35 2.80 -0.96
CA LEU A 386 -6.59 3.20 0.44
C LEU A 386 -8.05 3.55 0.80
N THR A 387 -9.04 3.12 0.01
CA THR A 387 -10.48 3.30 0.31
C THR A 387 -10.91 2.65 1.62
N ASP A 388 -10.06 1.77 2.17
CA ASP A 388 -10.21 1.06 3.43
C ASP A 388 -9.56 1.76 4.64
N THR A 389 -9.18 3.04 4.49
CA THR A 389 -8.66 3.86 5.60
C THR A 389 -9.75 4.66 6.29
N THR A 390 -9.65 4.80 7.62
CA THR A 390 -10.59 5.60 8.42
C THR A 390 -10.60 7.08 8.03
N THR A 391 -9.45 7.62 7.66
CA THR A 391 -9.29 9.00 7.17
C THR A 391 -10.24 9.27 6.00
N LEU A 392 -10.28 8.38 5.02
CA LEU A 392 -11.10 8.52 3.83
C LEU A 392 -12.57 8.18 4.10
N GLY A 393 -12.85 7.12 4.86
CA GLY A 393 -14.21 6.74 5.23
C GLY A 393 -15.00 7.84 5.95
N ARG A 394 -14.32 8.72 6.69
CA ARG A 394 -14.94 9.90 7.34
C ARG A 394 -15.39 11.00 6.38
N LEU A 395 -14.90 11.00 5.13
CA LEU A 395 -15.27 11.99 4.11
C LEU A 395 -16.53 11.61 3.34
N TYR A 396 -16.93 10.34 3.38
CA TYR A 396 -18.07 9.80 2.66
C TYR A 396 -19.39 10.13 3.37
N ASP A 397 -20.52 10.01 2.70
CA ASP A 397 -21.81 10.17 3.35
C ASP A 397 -22.00 9.09 4.42
N GLN A 398 -22.24 9.50 5.67
CA GLN A 398 -22.22 8.57 6.79
C GLN A 398 -23.47 7.69 6.88
N GLN A 399 -24.58 8.07 6.25
CA GLN A 399 -25.77 7.22 6.17
C GLN A 399 -25.54 6.10 5.14
N GLU A 400 -24.93 6.43 4.01
CA GLU A 400 -24.55 5.45 3.00
C GLU A 400 -23.43 4.53 3.51
N TRP A 401 -22.37 5.14 4.07
CA TRP A 401 -21.19 4.36 4.48
C TRP A 401 -21.45 3.47 5.69
N ALA A 402 -22.53 3.72 6.46
CA ALA A 402 -23.03 2.80 7.49
C ALA A 402 -23.40 1.40 6.95
N HIS A 403 -23.48 1.23 5.63
CA HIS A 403 -23.76 -0.02 4.93
C HIS A 403 -22.54 -0.56 4.16
N ALA A 404 -21.35 0.00 4.45
CA ALA A 404 -20.10 -0.36 3.79
C ALA A 404 -19.36 -1.46 4.58
N PHE A 405 -18.93 -2.49 3.86
CA PHE A 405 -18.14 -3.61 4.36
C PHE A 405 -17.31 -4.20 3.22
N GLY A 406 -16.29 -4.98 3.55
CA GLY A 406 -15.46 -5.58 2.50
C GLY A 406 -14.16 -6.13 3.04
N ILE A 407 -13.09 -5.90 2.30
CA ILE A 407 -11.74 -6.36 2.63
C ILE A 407 -10.79 -5.20 2.88
N SER A 408 -9.71 -5.49 3.59
CA SER A 408 -8.54 -4.64 3.73
C SER A 408 -7.27 -5.49 3.73
N SER A 409 -6.26 -5.09 2.98
CA SER A 409 -4.91 -5.67 3.06
C SER A 409 -4.09 -5.05 4.20
N LEU A 410 -4.53 -3.90 4.74
CA LEU A 410 -3.83 -3.17 5.77
C LEU A 410 -3.84 -3.91 7.12
N PRO A 411 -2.88 -3.65 8.01
CA PRO A 411 -2.91 -4.17 9.38
C PRO A 411 -4.05 -3.54 10.19
N VAL A 412 -4.52 -4.26 11.22
CA VAL A 412 -5.35 -3.64 12.26
C VAL A 412 -4.52 -2.56 12.95
N PRO A 413 -5.04 -1.32 13.09
CA PRO A 413 -4.26 -0.21 13.62
C PRO A 413 -3.74 -0.44 15.04
N LEU A 414 -2.51 -0.01 15.26
CA LEU A 414 -1.87 0.16 16.56
C LEU A 414 -1.64 1.65 16.84
N PRO A 415 -1.53 2.07 18.11
CA PRO A 415 -1.04 3.41 18.42
C PRO A 415 0.30 3.68 17.74
N PRO A 416 0.58 4.90 17.27
CA PRO A 416 1.86 5.23 16.61
C PRO A 416 3.11 4.85 17.43
N SER A 417 3.00 4.84 18.77
CA SER A 417 4.07 4.39 19.67
C SER A 417 4.34 2.88 19.62
N GLN A 418 3.41 2.10 19.11
CA GLN A 418 3.48 0.64 18.98
C GLN A 418 3.76 0.18 17.54
N ALA A 419 3.87 1.10 16.58
CA ALA A 419 4.22 0.76 15.21
C ALA A 419 5.61 0.09 15.16
N GLN A 420 5.73 -1.06 14.48
CA GLN A 420 6.98 -1.87 14.48
C GLN A 420 8.19 -1.07 13.99
N ALA A 421 8.03 -0.24 12.97
CA ALA A 421 9.12 0.59 12.47
C ALA A 421 9.64 1.58 13.53
N ARG A 422 8.72 2.16 14.32
CA ARG A 422 9.08 3.06 15.41
C ARG A 422 9.74 2.32 16.57
N THR A 423 9.16 1.22 17.02
CA THR A 423 9.72 0.42 18.14
C THR A 423 11.09 -0.15 17.78
N LEU A 424 11.31 -0.56 16.52
CA LEU A 424 12.62 -0.99 16.01
C LEU A 424 13.63 0.16 16.05
N TYR A 425 13.23 1.35 15.61
CA TYR A 425 14.09 2.54 15.65
C TYR A 425 14.48 2.90 17.08
N GLU A 426 13.50 2.95 18.00
CA GLU A 426 13.70 3.26 19.41
C GLU A 426 14.56 2.21 20.13
N TRP A 427 14.38 0.93 19.80
CA TRP A 427 15.23 -0.16 20.31
C TRP A 427 16.72 0.04 19.97
N TYR A 428 16.99 0.52 18.75
CA TYR A 428 18.37 0.69 18.31
C TYR A 428 18.96 2.04 18.73
N TYR A 429 18.20 3.13 18.64
CA TYR A 429 18.69 4.50 18.86
C TYR A 429 18.35 5.09 20.24
N GLY A 430 17.46 4.49 21.01
CA GLY A 430 17.00 5.00 22.31
C GLY A 430 16.15 6.28 22.22
N LYS A 431 15.69 6.65 21.04
CA LYS A 431 14.90 7.88 20.80
C LYS A 431 13.96 7.69 19.60
N ALA A 432 12.89 8.49 19.55
CA ALA A 432 11.97 8.49 18.42
C ALA A 432 12.65 8.91 17.10
N PRO A 433 12.21 8.37 15.94
CA PRO A 433 12.67 8.82 14.63
C PRO A 433 12.25 10.27 14.38
N ALA A 434 13.03 10.98 13.56
CA ALA A 434 12.71 12.36 13.16
C ALA A 434 11.41 12.43 12.34
N ALA A 435 11.19 11.47 11.44
CA ALA A 435 9.95 11.29 10.68
C ALA A 435 9.02 10.30 11.41
N ALA A 436 8.36 10.78 12.48
CA ALA A 436 7.57 9.91 13.35
C ALA A 436 6.24 9.44 12.72
N LYS A 437 5.68 10.17 11.77
CA LYS A 437 4.41 9.87 11.11
C LYS A 437 4.60 8.94 9.91
N THR A 438 5.67 9.11 9.17
CA THR A 438 5.96 8.35 7.95
C THR A 438 6.97 7.23 8.17
N VAL A 439 7.34 6.93 9.41
CA VAL A 439 8.40 5.96 9.75
C VAL A 439 8.18 4.57 9.15
N SER A 440 6.94 4.10 9.11
CA SER A 440 6.60 2.77 8.53
C SER A 440 6.76 2.78 7.00
N LEU A 441 6.29 3.83 6.34
CA LEU A 441 6.44 4.00 4.89
C LEU A 441 7.90 4.12 4.45
N ILE A 442 8.76 4.66 5.33
CA ILE A 442 10.20 4.77 5.08
C ILE A 442 10.89 3.42 5.26
N LEU A 443 10.56 2.67 6.31
CA LEU A 443 11.23 1.40 6.60
C LEU A 443 10.93 0.35 5.53
N GLU A 444 9.69 0.24 5.08
CA GLU A 444 9.20 -0.85 4.23
C GLU A 444 10.03 -1.06 2.95
N PRO A 445 10.25 -0.07 2.08
CA PRO A 445 11.09 -0.25 0.89
C PRO A 445 12.58 -0.45 1.21
N ILE A 446 13.07 0.11 2.31
CA ILE A 446 14.45 -0.09 2.77
C ILE A 446 14.64 -1.54 3.24
N GLU A 447 13.71 -2.07 4.02
CA GLU A 447 13.75 -3.45 4.49
C GLU A 447 13.68 -4.43 3.32
N LEU A 448 12.78 -4.20 2.36
CA LEU A 448 12.67 -4.99 1.13
C LEU A 448 13.99 -5.03 0.36
N LEU A 449 14.66 -3.87 0.22
CA LEU A 449 15.97 -3.78 -0.40
C LEU A 449 17.01 -4.65 0.32
N PHE A 450 17.16 -4.44 1.65
CA PHE A 450 18.17 -5.13 2.43
C PHE A 450 17.94 -6.65 2.45
N VAL A 451 16.70 -7.08 2.60
CA VAL A 451 16.34 -8.51 2.56
C VAL A 451 16.62 -9.12 1.18
N GLY A 452 16.23 -8.43 0.11
CA GLY A 452 16.45 -8.92 -1.25
C GLY A 452 17.94 -9.00 -1.62
N VAL A 453 18.74 -8.02 -1.18
CA VAL A 453 20.21 -8.03 -1.38
C VAL A 453 20.86 -9.17 -0.59
N GLU A 454 20.50 -9.36 0.67
CA GLU A 454 21.05 -10.44 1.49
C GLU A 454 20.70 -11.82 0.92
N LEU A 455 19.47 -12.00 0.47
CA LEU A 455 19.01 -13.25 -0.14
C LEU A 455 19.59 -13.51 -1.53
N ALA A 456 19.96 -12.46 -2.27
CA ALA A 456 20.65 -12.59 -3.56
C ALA A 456 22.02 -13.25 -3.44
N GLY A 457 22.68 -13.09 -2.29
CA GLY A 457 24.02 -13.61 -2.02
C GLY A 457 25.14 -12.79 -2.70
N PRO A 458 26.37 -13.36 -2.77
CA PRO A 458 27.58 -12.62 -3.12
C PRO A 458 27.57 -12.05 -4.55
N ASP A 459 26.93 -12.75 -5.50
CA ASP A 459 26.88 -12.35 -6.92
C ASP A 459 25.61 -11.50 -7.21
N LEU A 460 25.51 -10.36 -6.53
CA LEU A 460 24.34 -9.49 -6.57
C LEU A 460 24.02 -8.96 -7.98
N THR A 461 22.85 -9.33 -8.49
CA THR A 461 22.23 -8.82 -9.71
C THR A 461 20.71 -8.67 -9.51
N PRO A 462 19.96 -7.93 -10.34
CA PRO A 462 18.49 -7.89 -10.25
C PRO A 462 17.82 -9.27 -10.35
N THR A 463 18.37 -10.18 -11.16
CA THR A 463 17.88 -11.56 -11.26
C THR A 463 18.14 -12.35 -9.98
N ALA A 464 19.32 -12.22 -9.36
CA ALA A 464 19.63 -12.85 -8.08
C ALA A 464 18.75 -12.27 -6.95
N PHE A 465 18.51 -10.96 -6.96
CA PHE A 465 17.57 -10.29 -6.05
C PHE A 465 16.15 -10.89 -6.15
N GLN A 466 15.61 -11.02 -7.36
CA GLN A 466 14.33 -11.67 -7.61
C GLN A 466 14.29 -13.11 -7.09
N GLN A 467 15.29 -13.90 -7.44
CA GLN A 467 15.36 -15.29 -7.00
C GLN A 467 15.45 -15.40 -5.47
N GLY A 468 16.23 -14.54 -4.84
CA GLY A 468 16.32 -14.44 -3.39
C GLY A 468 14.96 -14.18 -2.74
N LEU A 469 14.25 -13.15 -3.19
CA LEU A 469 12.91 -12.83 -2.67
C LEU A 469 11.89 -13.94 -2.95
N PHE A 470 11.95 -14.61 -4.09
CA PHE A 470 11.04 -15.73 -4.40
C PHE A 470 11.28 -16.96 -3.52
N HIS A 471 12.47 -17.09 -2.95
CA HIS A 471 12.81 -18.13 -1.98
C HIS A 471 12.67 -17.68 -0.52
N MET A 472 12.31 -16.43 -0.28
CA MET A 472 12.11 -15.90 1.07
C MET A 472 11.00 -16.66 1.79
N PRO A 473 11.26 -17.19 3.01
CA PRO A 473 10.20 -17.76 3.84
C PRO A 473 9.18 -16.66 4.21
N PRO A 474 7.88 -16.89 4.02
CA PRO A 474 6.88 -15.88 4.36
C PRO A 474 6.89 -15.56 5.85
N THR A 475 6.47 -14.33 6.18
CA THR A 475 6.42 -13.83 7.56
C THR A 475 5.09 -13.15 7.84
N GLY A 476 4.77 -12.86 9.11
CA GLY A 476 3.51 -12.24 9.48
C GLY A 476 2.31 -13.18 9.37
N GLY A 477 1.13 -12.61 9.11
CA GLY A 477 -0.16 -13.30 9.05
C GLY A 477 -0.99 -13.14 10.31
N GLY A 478 -0.57 -12.29 11.25
CA GLY A 478 -1.34 -11.86 12.39
C GLY A 478 -2.16 -10.59 12.12
N PRO A 479 -3.07 -10.22 13.03
CA PRO A 479 -3.95 -9.07 12.82
C PRO A 479 -3.20 -7.75 12.56
N THR A 480 -2.09 -7.52 13.25
CA THR A 480 -1.30 -6.28 13.16
C THR A 480 -0.07 -6.41 12.27
N ASP A 481 0.18 -7.58 11.70
CA ASP A 481 1.29 -7.87 10.80
C ASP A 481 0.83 -8.77 9.66
N PRO A 482 0.39 -8.17 8.55
CA PRO A 482 0.00 -8.88 7.35
C PRO A 482 1.07 -9.88 6.88
N ARG A 483 0.65 -10.92 6.18
CA ARG A 483 1.56 -11.94 5.66
C ARG A 483 2.36 -11.41 4.49
N ILE A 484 3.65 -11.25 4.68
CA ILE A 484 4.59 -10.85 3.62
C ILE A 484 5.14 -12.09 2.92
N GLY A 485 5.08 -12.10 1.60
CA GLY A 485 5.64 -13.15 0.75
C GLY A 485 5.72 -12.70 -0.69
N PHE A 486 6.68 -13.22 -1.44
CA PHE A 486 6.92 -12.91 -2.83
C PHE A 486 7.03 -14.19 -3.67
N GLY A 487 7.02 -14.05 -4.99
CA GLY A 487 7.09 -15.16 -5.91
C GLY A 487 5.96 -16.16 -5.70
N PRO A 488 6.25 -17.46 -5.51
CA PRO A 488 5.25 -18.49 -5.25
C PRO A 488 4.60 -18.39 -3.87
N ASN A 489 5.21 -17.64 -2.94
CA ASN A 489 4.73 -17.44 -1.57
C ASN A 489 3.92 -16.15 -1.39
N GLY A 490 3.80 -15.34 -2.43
CA GLY A 490 3.04 -14.09 -2.43
C GLY A 490 1.57 -14.26 -2.79
N PRO A 491 0.85 -13.13 -2.95
CA PRO A 491 -0.54 -13.14 -3.39
C PRO A 491 -0.67 -13.50 -4.87
N PRO A 492 -1.76 -14.15 -5.32
CA PRO A 492 -2.06 -14.31 -6.73
C PRO A 492 -2.42 -12.95 -7.38
N PRO A 493 -2.13 -12.75 -8.70
CA PRO A 493 -1.51 -13.71 -9.62
C PRO A 493 -0.03 -13.99 -9.33
N LEU A 494 0.42 -15.21 -9.69
CA LEU A 494 1.79 -15.66 -9.40
C LEU A 494 2.65 -15.69 -10.66
N PRO A 495 3.98 -15.48 -10.55
CA PRO A 495 4.72 -15.16 -9.31
C PRO A 495 4.48 -13.72 -8.86
N ALA A 496 4.34 -13.50 -7.55
CA ALA A 496 4.04 -12.19 -6.99
C ALA A 496 5.29 -11.31 -6.83
N TYR A 497 5.14 -10.05 -7.20
CA TYR A 497 6.15 -8.99 -7.07
C TYR A 497 5.74 -7.94 -6.02
N SER A 498 4.60 -8.14 -5.39
CA SER A 498 4.05 -7.24 -4.37
C SER A 498 3.48 -8.03 -3.20
N SER A 499 3.21 -7.36 -2.09
CA SER A 499 2.75 -7.96 -0.84
C SER A 499 1.76 -6.96 -0.17
N PRO A 500 0.93 -7.35 0.81
CA PRO A 500 0.88 -8.65 1.50
C PRO A 500 0.10 -9.74 0.76
N ALA A 501 0.24 -10.99 1.26
CA ALA A 501 -0.35 -12.20 0.71
C ALA A 501 -1.61 -12.66 1.47
N ASP A 502 -2.25 -11.76 2.21
CA ASP A 502 -3.49 -12.00 2.95
C ASP A 502 -4.28 -10.71 3.12
N PHE A 503 -5.53 -10.85 3.51
CA PHE A 503 -6.43 -9.73 3.79
C PHE A 503 -7.27 -10.00 5.04
N THR A 504 -7.90 -8.97 5.57
CA THR A 504 -8.88 -9.04 6.68
C THR A 504 -10.23 -8.51 6.20
N LEU A 505 -11.29 -8.74 6.99
CA LEU A 505 -12.62 -8.27 6.71
C LEU A 505 -12.93 -7.04 7.56
N ILE A 506 -13.52 -6.04 6.94
CA ILE A 506 -13.84 -4.75 7.58
C ILE A 506 -15.29 -4.34 7.34
N TRP A 507 -15.80 -3.48 8.21
CA TRP A 507 -17.06 -2.78 8.04
C TRP A 507 -17.01 -1.42 8.72
N TRP A 508 -17.81 -0.47 8.25
CA TRP A 508 -17.82 0.87 8.77
C TRP A 508 -18.79 1.03 9.96
N ASP A 509 -18.29 1.48 11.12
CA ASP A 509 -19.10 1.86 12.28
C ASP A 509 -19.13 3.39 12.38
N PRO A 510 -20.23 4.05 11.92
CA PRO A 510 -20.33 5.51 11.93
C PRO A 510 -20.41 6.10 13.34
N THR A 511 -20.57 5.27 14.38
CA THR A 511 -20.67 5.71 15.78
C THR A 511 -19.42 5.44 16.60
N ALA A 512 -18.50 4.62 16.10
CA ALA A 512 -17.23 4.37 16.77
C ALA A 512 -16.36 5.64 16.75
N THR A 513 -15.62 5.88 17.82
CA THR A 513 -14.71 7.03 17.94
C THR A 513 -13.29 6.55 18.13
N GLY A 514 -12.34 7.27 17.57
CA GLY A 514 -10.93 6.93 17.70
C GLY A 514 -10.03 7.85 16.87
N VAL A 515 -8.76 7.53 16.85
CA VAL A 515 -7.74 8.22 16.08
C VAL A 515 -7.65 7.56 14.70
N ASN A 516 -7.62 8.34 13.62
CA ASN A 516 -7.38 7.85 12.27
C ASN A 516 -5.88 7.71 11.97
N GLU A 517 -5.54 7.33 10.76
CA GLU A 517 -4.16 7.10 10.30
C GLU A 517 -3.29 8.38 10.34
N GLU A 518 -3.92 9.57 10.31
CA GLU A 518 -3.25 10.88 10.42
C GLU A 518 -3.08 11.36 11.87
N GLY A 519 -3.55 10.58 12.85
CA GLY A 519 -3.53 10.97 14.26
C GLY A 519 -4.69 11.88 14.67
N ALA A 520 -5.70 12.11 13.80
CA ALA A 520 -6.86 12.94 14.11
C ALA A 520 -7.95 12.13 14.81
N TYR A 521 -8.35 12.58 16.01
CA TYR A 521 -9.46 11.98 16.74
C TYR A 521 -10.80 12.40 16.12
N GLY A 522 -11.72 11.43 15.96
CA GLY A 522 -13.03 11.72 15.39
C GLY A 522 -13.98 10.55 15.47
N THR A 523 -15.19 10.73 14.93
CA THR A 523 -16.27 9.74 14.86
C THR A 523 -16.28 9.09 13.46
N GLY A 524 -16.65 7.80 13.43
CA GLY A 524 -16.56 6.93 12.26
C GLY A 524 -15.22 6.20 12.22
N MET A 525 -15.28 4.86 12.30
CA MET A 525 -14.10 3.98 12.28
C MET A 525 -14.40 2.72 11.49
N TYR A 526 -13.42 2.19 10.77
CA TYR A 526 -13.51 0.79 10.36
C TYR A 526 -13.38 -0.14 11.56
N ARG A 527 -14.20 -1.20 11.53
CA ARG A 527 -14.07 -2.35 12.44
C ARG A 527 -13.57 -3.55 11.68
N TYR A 528 -12.65 -4.24 12.29
CA TYR A 528 -12.00 -5.45 11.79
C TYR A 528 -12.70 -6.67 12.40
N VAL A 529 -13.30 -7.50 11.54
CA VAL A 529 -14.08 -8.68 11.95
C VAL A 529 -13.18 -9.71 12.63
N ASP A 530 -13.70 -10.40 13.64
CA ASP A 530 -13.02 -11.44 14.40
C ASP A 530 -11.60 -11.02 14.86
N GLY A 531 -11.50 -9.78 15.40
CA GLY A 531 -10.24 -9.22 15.88
C GLY A 531 -9.22 -8.99 14.76
N GLY A 532 -9.65 -8.83 13.51
CA GLY A 532 -8.77 -8.66 12.36
C GLY A 532 -8.16 -9.98 11.86
N ARG A 533 -8.89 -11.09 12.02
CA ARG A 533 -8.49 -12.38 11.43
C ARG A 533 -8.11 -12.20 9.97
N ARG A 534 -6.98 -12.81 9.59
CA ARG A 534 -6.48 -12.73 8.22
C ARG A 534 -6.84 -13.97 7.41
N TYR A 535 -7.11 -13.75 6.13
CA TYR A 535 -7.47 -14.76 5.14
C TYR A 535 -6.42 -14.77 4.03
N PRO A 536 -5.97 -15.95 3.57
CA PRO A 536 -5.00 -16.01 2.48
C PRO A 536 -5.56 -15.39 1.19
N ALA A 537 -4.76 -14.56 0.51
CA ALA A 537 -5.14 -13.94 -0.75
C ALA A 537 -5.51 -14.97 -1.83
N GLY A 538 -6.49 -14.65 -2.66
CA GLY A 538 -7.01 -15.51 -3.73
C GLY A 538 -7.80 -16.72 -3.25
N LYS A 539 -8.12 -16.83 -1.97
CA LYS A 539 -8.90 -17.95 -1.41
C LYS A 539 -10.29 -17.53 -0.98
N PRO A 540 -11.30 -18.41 -1.11
CA PRO A 540 -12.62 -18.14 -0.57
C PRO A 540 -12.60 -17.87 0.93
N VAL A 541 -13.44 -16.95 1.39
CA VAL A 541 -13.63 -16.67 2.82
C VAL A 541 -14.45 -17.82 3.41
N GLY A 542 -13.81 -18.59 4.29
CA GLY A 542 -14.43 -19.72 4.97
C GLY A 542 -15.17 -19.33 6.25
N GLY A 543 -16.15 -20.17 6.64
CA GLY A 543 -16.94 -19.94 7.86
C GLY A 543 -18.08 -18.94 7.68
N THR A 544 -18.75 -18.59 8.78
CA THR A 544 -19.79 -17.57 8.81
C THR A 544 -19.16 -16.23 9.19
N VAL A 545 -19.39 -15.21 8.39
CA VAL A 545 -18.91 -13.85 8.66
C VAL A 545 -20.05 -13.01 9.25
N HIS A 546 -19.77 -12.27 10.30
CA HIS A 546 -20.72 -11.41 10.97
C HIS A 546 -20.33 -9.94 10.81
N PHE A 547 -20.56 -9.39 9.61
CA PHE A 547 -20.46 -7.95 9.41
C PHE A 547 -21.46 -7.20 10.29
N PHE A 548 -21.13 -5.98 10.66
CA PHE A 548 -21.92 -5.09 11.52
C PHE A 548 -22.18 -5.62 12.94
N SER A 549 -21.47 -6.69 13.34
CA SER A 549 -21.44 -7.16 14.71
C SER A 549 -20.26 -6.55 15.46
N ARG A 550 -20.53 -5.86 16.58
CA ARG A 550 -19.47 -5.36 17.46
C ARG A 550 -18.82 -6.47 18.29
N ALA A 551 -19.54 -7.57 18.50
CA ALA A 551 -19.00 -8.73 19.21
C ALA A 551 -17.87 -9.35 18.39
N GLY A 552 -16.69 -9.43 18.98
CA GLY A 552 -15.49 -9.98 18.33
C GLY A 552 -14.81 -9.05 17.32
N SER A 553 -15.39 -7.88 16.97
CA SER A 553 -14.73 -6.91 16.09
C SER A 553 -13.99 -5.83 16.88
N VAL A 554 -12.89 -5.32 16.31
CA VAL A 554 -12.06 -4.26 16.92
C VAL A 554 -11.89 -3.08 15.96
N THR A 555 -11.66 -1.88 16.47
CA THR A 555 -11.26 -0.70 15.67
C THR A 555 -9.75 -0.52 15.63
N GLY A 556 -9.02 -1.19 16.49
CA GLY A 556 -7.58 -1.18 16.67
C GLY A 556 -7.20 -1.92 17.93
N TYR A 557 -5.93 -2.08 18.18
CA TYR A 557 -5.38 -2.66 19.40
C TYR A 557 -4.54 -1.61 20.14
N ALA A 558 -4.57 -1.62 21.47
CA ALA A 558 -3.70 -0.78 22.29
C ALA A 558 -2.25 -1.29 22.27
N GLU A 559 -2.08 -2.61 22.16
CA GLU A 559 -0.81 -3.33 22.06
C GLU A 559 -0.98 -4.48 21.07
N PRO A 560 0.10 -4.98 20.43
CA PRO A 560 0.03 -6.14 19.56
C PRO A 560 -0.62 -7.34 20.27
N PRO A 561 -1.63 -7.99 19.67
CA PRO A 561 -2.29 -9.15 20.28
C PRO A 561 -1.34 -10.34 20.39
N PRO A 562 -1.66 -11.34 21.22
CA PRO A 562 -0.88 -12.58 21.27
C PRO A 562 -0.72 -13.20 19.88
N GLY A 563 0.47 -13.61 19.50
CA GLY A 563 0.77 -14.11 18.15
C GLY A 563 1.26 -13.05 17.16
N SER A 564 0.99 -11.77 17.42
CA SER A 564 1.54 -10.61 16.69
C SER A 564 2.53 -9.81 17.53
N ARG A 565 2.91 -10.30 18.70
CA ARG A 565 3.90 -9.62 19.54
C ARG A 565 5.31 -9.88 19.00
N PRO A 566 6.07 -8.81 18.73
CA PRO A 566 7.47 -8.99 18.36
C PRO A 566 8.27 -9.64 19.51
N PRO A 567 9.28 -10.45 19.19
CA PRO A 567 10.22 -10.96 20.20
C PRO A 567 10.98 -9.79 20.85
N SER A 568 11.43 -9.99 22.08
CA SER A 568 12.26 -9.01 22.79
C SER A 568 13.72 -9.43 22.75
N TYR A 569 14.60 -8.50 22.38
CA TYR A 569 16.03 -8.71 22.35
C TYR A 569 16.75 -7.57 23.10
N PRO A 570 17.92 -7.85 23.69
CA PRO A 570 18.80 -6.79 24.20
C PRO A 570 19.20 -5.85 23.05
N PRO A 571 19.66 -4.64 23.36
CA PRO A 571 20.19 -3.72 22.35
C PRO A 571 21.24 -4.39 21.45
N TRP A 572 21.25 -4.06 20.17
CA TRP A 572 22.23 -4.63 19.23
C TRP A 572 23.65 -4.26 19.63
N PRO A 573 24.63 -5.18 19.58
CA PRO A 573 26.02 -4.86 19.92
C PRO A 573 26.56 -3.68 19.11
N GLY A 574 27.03 -2.65 19.81
CA GLY A 574 27.53 -1.41 19.21
C GLY A 574 26.45 -0.44 18.71
N SER A 575 25.16 -0.68 19.05
CA SER A 575 24.12 0.36 18.91
C SER A 575 24.34 1.47 19.96
N PRO A 576 23.79 2.69 19.73
CA PRO A 576 23.83 3.75 20.72
C PRO A 576 23.23 3.36 22.09
N THR A 577 22.30 2.42 22.11
CA THR A 577 21.63 1.90 23.32
C THR A 577 22.42 0.80 24.04
N ALA A 578 23.41 0.18 23.39
CA ALA A 578 24.20 -0.92 23.99
C ALA A 578 25.25 -0.46 25.01
N GLY A 579 25.50 0.84 25.12
CA GLY A 579 26.51 1.42 26.01
C GLY A 579 25.94 2.15 27.24
N GLY A 580 24.62 2.00 27.53
CA GLY A 580 23.94 2.60 28.67
C GLY A 580 23.95 1.71 29.91
#